data_97050fe855bac3a4b1f3f6c8387a1c56
#
_entry.id   97050fe855bac3a4b1f3f6c8387a1c56
#
_cell.length_a   1.000
_cell.length_b   1.000
_cell.length_c   1.000
_cell.angle_alpha   90.00
_cell.angle_beta   90.00
_cell.angle_gamma   90.00
#
_symmetry.space_group_name_H-M   'P 1'
#
loop_
_entity.id
_entity.type
_entity.pdbx_description
1 polymer ?
#
loop_
_entity_poly.entity_id
_entity_poly.type
_entity_poly.pdbx_seq_one_letter_code
_entity_poly.pdbx_strand_id
1 'polypeptide(L)'
;MSGYNSVFKKDLFKNEVVLVTGGGTGIGRCIAHELASLGATVVIAARKLDQLTATAEEIRKLGGKCDAMQINIRDSVKALELVQAIVAKHGKLTCLVNNAGGQFISPASSLSTKGFATVVDLNLNGTFNMCKAAFDGYMGEHGGSIVNIVAECRNGFPRMVHTGAARSGIINMTKTLAVEWGPYNGIRVNCVAPGTIVSSGMKNYPESVVEVVSTTDWMSPSGRYGTESEIAASVVFLLSPAASYISGVNLAVDGGSSLSKGFPEGEELAFNPEGSLMPAYVGWPEGKDNVHNLKHVDAPPKINELLDKYKKSKL
;
A
#
# COMPACT_ATOMS: atom_id res chain seq x y z
N MET A 1 -9.04 0.43 -25.78
CA MET A 1 -9.13 -0.09 -24.41
C MET A 1 -9.13 1.13 -23.49
N SER A 2 -10.13 1.29 -22.64
CA SER A 2 -10.12 2.32 -21.60
C SER A 2 -8.94 2.05 -20.65
N GLY A 3 -8.09 3.04 -20.46
CA GLY A 3 -6.96 2.96 -19.52
C GLY A 3 -7.41 3.13 -18.08
N TYR A 4 -6.43 3.25 -17.16
CA TYR A 4 -6.69 3.60 -15.78
C TYR A 4 -7.28 5.01 -15.68
N ASN A 5 -8.38 5.17 -14.95
CA ASN A 5 -9.10 6.44 -14.80
C ASN A 5 -8.72 7.10 -13.47
N SER A 6 -7.78 8.03 -13.51
CA SER A 6 -7.37 8.80 -12.34
C SER A 6 -8.33 9.95 -12.06
N VAL A 7 -8.53 10.28 -10.78
CA VAL A 7 -9.24 11.48 -10.31
C VAL A 7 -8.33 12.72 -10.32
N PHE A 8 -7.04 12.56 -10.58
CA PHE A 8 -6.06 13.63 -10.62
C PHE A 8 -5.95 14.24 -12.03
N LYS A 9 -5.40 15.45 -12.07
CA LYS A 9 -5.13 16.14 -13.35
C LYS A 9 -4.12 15.32 -14.16
N LYS A 10 -4.43 15.10 -15.44
CA LYS A 10 -3.51 14.48 -16.40
C LYS A 10 -2.15 15.21 -16.39
N ASP A 11 -1.09 14.47 -16.60
CA ASP A 11 0.30 14.95 -16.63
C ASP A 11 0.82 15.55 -15.30
N LEU A 12 0.15 15.29 -14.15
CA LEU A 12 0.59 15.74 -12.82
C LEU A 12 2.02 15.30 -12.49
N PHE A 13 2.44 14.12 -12.95
CA PHE A 13 3.79 13.56 -12.76
C PHE A 13 4.61 13.55 -14.06
N LYS A 14 4.25 14.40 -15.03
CA LYS A 14 5.04 14.54 -16.26
C LYS A 14 6.49 14.91 -15.92
N ASN A 15 7.41 14.17 -16.53
CA ASN A 15 8.86 14.29 -16.28
C ASN A 15 9.34 13.82 -14.89
N GLU A 16 8.48 13.23 -14.06
CA GLU A 16 8.93 12.62 -12.81
C GLU A 16 9.38 11.16 -13.04
N VAL A 17 10.37 10.72 -12.26
CA VAL A 17 10.84 9.33 -12.23
C VAL A 17 10.55 8.76 -10.86
N VAL A 18 9.72 7.74 -10.83
CA VAL A 18 9.18 7.16 -9.58
C VAL A 18 9.56 5.70 -9.46
N LEU A 19 10.23 5.33 -8.37
CA LEU A 19 10.50 3.94 -8.02
C LEU A 19 9.39 3.40 -7.11
N VAL A 20 8.77 2.28 -7.50
CA VAL A 20 7.76 1.57 -6.70
C VAL A 20 8.26 0.17 -6.38
N THR A 21 8.63 -0.07 -5.12
CA THR A 21 8.99 -1.42 -4.69
C THR A 21 7.76 -2.30 -4.51
N GLY A 22 7.83 -3.59 -4.86
CA GLY A 22 6.66 -4.47 -4.86
C GLY A 22 5.62 -4.13 -5.95
N GLY A 23 6.03 -3.44 -7.02
CA GLY A 23 5.14 -2.91 -8.06
C GLY A 23 4.56 -3.96 -9.03
N GLY A 24 4.84 -5.25 -8.85
CA GLY A 24 4.35 -6.29 -9.76
C GLY A 24 2.95 -6.83 -9.45
N THR A 25 2.37 -6.55 -8.29
CA THR A 25 1.06 -7.07 -7.89
C THR A 25 0.38 -6.13 -6.89
N GLY A 26 -0.92 -6.28 -6.69
CA GLY A 26 -1.66 -5.65 -5.61
C GLY A 26 -1.57 -4.12 -5.60
N ILE A 27 -1.49 -3.57 -4.41
CA ILE A 27 -1.40 -2.12 -4.17
C ILE A 27 -0.25 -1.50 -4.97
N GLY A 28 0.94 -2.13 -4.98
CA GLY A 28 2.09 -1.60 -5.72
C GLY A 28 1.87 -1.53 -7.24
N ARG A 29 1.22 -2.54 -7.82
CA ARG A 29 0.83 -2.53 -9.24
C ARG A 29 -0.16 -1.40 -9.52
N CYS A 30 -1.16 -1.22 -8.67
CA CYS A 30 -2.14 -0.15 -8.81
C CYS A 30 -1.47 1.24 -8.73
N ILE A 31 -0.59 1.46 -7.76
CA ILE A 31 0.20 2.70 -7.64
C ILE A 31 1.02 2.96 -8.90
N ALA A 32 1.67 1.92 -9.46
CA ALA A 32 2.46 2.06 -10.68
C ALA A 32 1.59 2.47 -11.88
N HIS A 33 0.41 1.89 -12.04
CA HIS A 33 -0.56 2.27 -13.08
C HIS A 33 -1.07 3.70 -12.90
N GLU A 34 -1.45 4.09 -11.68
CA GLU A 34 -1.90 5.44 -11.36
C GLU A 34 -0.83 6.47 -11.77
N LEU A 35 0.40 6.31 -11.26
CA LEU A 35 1.51 7.22 -11.56
C LEU A 35 1.84 7.30 -13.06
N ALA A 36 1.86 6.14 -13.74
CA ALA A 36 2.11 6.11 -15.18
C ALA A 36 0.99 6.80 -16.00
N SER A 37 -0.27 6.66 -15.58
CA SER A 37 -1.42 7.35 -16.19
C SER A 37 -1.33 8.87 -16.05
N LEU A 38 -0.63 9.34 -15.02
CA LEU A 38 -0.37 10.76 -14.73
C LEU A 38 0.94 11.27 -15.34
N GLY A 39 1.58 10.49 -16.22
CA GLY A 39 2.73 10.91 -17.02
C GLY A 39 4.10 10.59 -16.41
N ALA A 40 4.18 9.91 -15.26
CA ALA A 40 5.44 9.49 -14.68
C ALA A 40 6.17 8.44 -15.54
N THR A 41 7.50 8.47 -15.49
CA THR A 41 8.31 7.29 -15.80
C THR A 41 8.41 6.44 -14.54
N VAL A 42 7.79 5.28 -14.54
CA VAL A 42 7.72 4.40 -13.37
C VAL A 42 8.76 3.30 -13.49
N VAL A 43 9.51 3.06 -12.43
CA VAL A 43 10.36 1.87 -12.29
C VAL A 43 9.74 1.01 -11.20
N ILE A 44 9.38 -0.22 -11.55
CA ILE A 44 8.86 -1.19 -10.59
C ILE A 44 9.91 -2.22 -10.24
N ALA A 45 10.06 -2.50 -8.94
CA ALA A 45 11.13 -3.37 -8.47
C ALA A 45 10.63 -4.41 -7.43
N ALA A 46 10.96 -5.67 -7.61
CA ALA A 46 10.64 -6.77 -6.69
C ALA A 46 11.50 -8.01 -6.99
N ARG A 47 11.31 -9.10 -6.23
CA ARG A 47 12.06 -10.36 -6.41
C ARG A 47 11.63 -11.17 -7.64
N LYS A 48 10.35 -11.12 -8.03
CA LYS A 48 9.76 -11.91 -9.10
C LYS A 48 9.71 -11.09 -10.40
N LEU A 49 10.67 -11.31 -11.27
CA LEU A 49 10.81 -10.55 -12.51
C LEU A 49 9.65 -10.78 -13.49
N ASP A 50 9.10 -11.98 -13.53
CA ASP A 50 7.95 -12.35 -14.36
C ASP A 50 6.72 -11.47 -14.09
N GLN A 51 6.39 -11.28 -12.82
CA GLN A 51 5.28 -10.42 -12.39
C GLN A 51 5.54 -8.94 -12.70
N LEU A 52 6.78 -8.49 -12.52
CA LEU A 52 7.16 -7.11 -12.87
C LEU A 52 7.06 -6.88 -14.38
N THR A 53 7.56 -7.82 -15.17
CA THR A 53 7.51 -7.74 -16.64
C THR A 53 6.07 -7.66 -17.14
N ALA A 54 5.19 -8.50 -16.62
CA ALA A 54 3.77 -8.48 -16.97
C ALA A 54 3.13 -7.11 -16.65
N THR A 55 3.35 -6.57 -15.45
CA THR A 55 2.83 -5.24 -15.07
C THR A 55 3.43 -4.12 -15.91
N ALA A 56 4.72 -4.16 -16.21
CA ALA A 56 5.36 -3.15 -17.04
C ALA A 56 4.82 -3.18 -18.48
N GLU A 57 4.53 -4.36 -19.03
CA GLU A 57 3.91 -4.52 -20.34
C GLU A 57 2.47 -3.98 -20.35
N GLU A 58 1.69 -4.23 -19.31
CA GLU A 58 0.34 -3.67 -19.17
C GLU A 58 0.39 -2.13 -19.23
N ILE A 59 1.26 -1.51 -18.43
CA ILE A 59 1.43 -0.06 -18.40
C ILE A 59 1.84 0.48 -19.78
N ARG A 60 2.81 -0.17 -20.44
CA ARG A 60 3.27 0.25 -21.78
C ARG A 60 2.17 0.09 -22.84
N LYS A 61 1.38 -0.98 -22.80
CA LYS A 61 0.22 -1.17 -23.70
C LYS A 61 -0.84 -0.09 -23.55
N LEU A 62 -0.92 0.55 -22.39
CA LEU A 62 -1.80 1.68 -22.11
C LEU A 62 -1.16 3.04 -22.44
N GLY A 63 0.05 3.05 -23.01
CA GLY A 63 0.77 4.27 -23.40
C GLY A 63 1.63 4.89 -22.29
N GLY A 64 1.70 4.26 -21.10
CA GLY A 64 2.57 4.68 -20.01
C GLY A 64 4.02 4.25 -20.17
N LYS A 65 4.90 4.82 -19.35
CA LYS A 65 6.34 4.48 -19.29
C LYS A 65 6.62 3.65 -18.04
N CYS A 66 7.11 2.43 -18.22
CA CYS A 66 7.42 1.56 -17.08
C CYS A 66 8.60 0.65 -17.39
N ASP A 67 9.55 0.57 -16.44
CA ASP A 67 10.65 -0.40 -16.44
C ASP A 67 10.49 -1.39 -15.27
N ALA A 68 10.90 -2.63 -15.50
CA ALA A 68 10.91 -3.71 -14.52
C ALA A 68 12.35 -4.02 -14.12
N MET A 69 12.67 -4.00 -12.83
CA MET A 69 13.99 -4.28 -12.29
C MET A 69 13.91 -5.27 -11.12
N GLN A 70 14.75 -6.32 -11.14
CA GLN A 70 14.74 -7.33 -10.07
C GLN A 70 15.55 -6.86 -8.86
N ILE A 71 14.98 -6.98 -7.66
CA ILE A 71 15.66 -6.65 -6.39
C ILE A 71 15.16 -7.50 -5.23
N ASN A 72 16.05 -7.77 -4.28
CA ASN A 72 15.71 -8.10 -2.91
C ASN A 72 16.05 -6.87 -2.02
N ILE A 73 15.05 -6.17 -1.53
CA ILE A 73 15.25 -4.93 -0.75
C ILE A 73 16.03 -5.13 0.57
N ARG A 74 16.21 -6.37 1.02
CA ARG A 74 17.05 -6.69 2.19
C ARG A 74 18.55 -6.54 1.91
N ASP A 75 18.94 -6.51 0.65
CA ASP A 75 20.31 -6.32 0.21
C ASP A 75 20.57 -4.82 -0.02
N SER A 76 21.25 -4.17 0.91
CA SER A 76 21.51 -2.73 0.87
C SER A 76 22.45 -2.33 -0.28
N VAL A 77 23.39 -3.20 -0.65
CA VAL A 77 24.30 -2.94 -1.80
C VAL A 77 23.52 -2.95 -3.09
N LYS A 78 22.67 -3.98 -3.29
CA LYS A 78 21.81 -4.07 -4.46
C LYS A 78 20.76 -2.95 -4.52
N ALA A 79 20.30 -2.46 -3.36
CA ALA A 79 19.40 -1.30 -3.31
C ALA A 79 20.07 -0.03 -3.87
N LEU A 80 21.32 0.22 -3.51
CA LEU A 80 22.08 1.35 -4.05
C LEU A 80 22.39 1.17 -5.55
N GLU A 81 22.83 -0.01 -5.97
CA GLU A 81 23.06 -0.34 -7.39
C GLU A 81 21.79 -0.11 -8.23
N LEU A 82 20.62 -0.48 -7.71
CA LEU A 82 19.32 -0.25 -8.37
C LEU A 82 19.08 1.23 -8.59
N VAL A 83 19.24 2.06 -7.55
CA VAL A 83 19.03 3.51 -7.65
C VAL A 83 20.02 4.13 -8.63
N GLN A 84 21.29 3.76 -8.58
CA GLN A 84 22.30 4.23 -9.52
C GLN A 84 21.97 3.85 -10.98
N ALA A 85 21.48 2.64 -11.22
CA ALA A 85 21.03 2.21 -12.55
C ALA A 85 19.81 3.02 -13.04
N ILE A 86 18.87 3.35 -12.14
CA ILE A 86 17.73 4.23 -12.48
C ILE A 86 18.21 5.63 -12.85
N VAL A 87 19.10 6.21 -12.07
CA VAL A 87 19.66 7.54 -12.34
C VAL A 87 20.48 7.56 -13.62
N ALA A 88 21.29 6.54 -13.87
CA ALA A 88 22.06 6.41 -15.11
C ALA A 88 21.15 6.33 -16.34
N LYS A 89 20.01 5.63 -16.24
CA LYS A 89 19.06 5.45 -17.35
C LYS A 89 18.15 6.64 -17.59
N HIS A 90 17.64 7.25 -16.51
CA HIS A 90 16.59 8.26 -16.57
C HIS A 90 17.02 9.65 -16.13
N GLY A 91 18.28 9.81 -15.69
CA GLY A 91 18.84 11.08 -15.24
C GLY A 91 18.45 11.51 -13.83
N LYS A 92 17.48 10.84 -13.19
CA LYS A 92 16.95 11.24 -11.88
C LYS A 92 16.13 10.15 -11.20
N LEU A 93 15.88 10.34 -9.87
CA LEU A 93 14.88 9.62 -9.08
C LEU A 93 14.18 10.63 -8.16
N THR A 94 12.99 11.07 -8.52
CA THR A 94 12.29 12.14 -7.79
C THR A 94 11.35 11.66 -6.71
N CYS A 95 10.83 10.44 -6.85
CA CYS A 95 9.92 9.84 -5.88
C CYS A 95 10.25 8.36 -5.62
N LEU A 96 10.06 7.94 -4.36
CA LEU A 96 10.18 6.55 -3.94
C LEU A 96 8.91 6.11 -3.21
N VAL A 97 8.34 4.97 -3.63
CA VAL A 97 7.27 4.28 -2.91
C VAL A 97 7.79 2.96 -2.37
N ASN A 98 7.95 2.89 -1.05
CA ASN A 98 8.29 1.66 -0.34
C ASN A 98 7.00 0.88 -0.05
N ASN A 99 6.63 0.01 -0.99
CA ASN A 99 5.45 -0.84 -0.86
C ASN A 99 5.82 -2.33 -0.70
N ALA A 100 7.03 -2.74 -1.10
CA ALA A 100 7.47 -4.11 -0.91
C ALA A 100 7.46 -4.51 0.56
N GLY A 101 6.84 -5.64 0.85
CA GLY A 101 6.74 -6.17 2.20
C GLY A 101 6.15 -7.58 2.19
N GLY A 102 5.99 -8.15 3.36
CA GLY A 102 5.37 -9.47 3.52
C GLY A 102 5.15 -9.80 4.98
N GLN A 103 4.17 -10.67 5.20
CA GLN A 103 3.75 -11.08 6.54
C GLN A 103 3.04 -12.43 6.48
N PHE A 104 2.82 -13.03 7.62
CA PHE A 104 1.99 -14.23 7.78
C PHE A 104 1.26 -14.17 9.12
N ILE A 105 0.16 -14.88 9.24
CA ILE A 105 -0.62 -14.92 10.47
C ILE A 105 -0.05 -15.98 11.40
N SER A 106 0.26 -15.57 12.63
CA SER A 106 0.69 -16.46 13.71
C SER A 106 0.35 -15.84 15.07
N PRO A 107 -0.27 -16.59 15.99
CA PRO A 107 -0.34 -16.17 17.39
C PRO A 107 1.07 -15.92 17.94
N ALA A 108 1.24 -14.93 18.79
CA ALA A 108 2.54 -14.60 19.38
C ALA A 108 3.18 -15.80 20.13
N SER A 109 2.36 -16.64 20.78
CA SER A 109 2.79 -17.85 21.46
C SER A 109 3.39 -18.93 20.53
N SER A 110 3.02 -18.92 19.26
CA SER A 110 3.48 -19.90 18.26
C SER A 110 4.50 -19.30 17.27
N LEU A 111 4.76 -18.00 17.35
CA LEU A 111 5.69 -17.33 16.46
C LEU A 111 7.14 -17.62 16.85
N SER A 112 7.91 -18.19 15.93
CA SER A 112 9.34 -18.38 16.16
C SER A 112 10.11 -17.06 16.10
N THR A 113 11.22 -16.97 16.86
CA THR A 113 12.13 -15.81 16.81
C THR A 113 12.68 -15.57 15.39
N LYS A 114 12.96 -16.64 14.64
CA LYS A 114 13.38 -16.56 13.24
C LYS A 114 12.28 -16.00 12.34
N GLY A 115 11.02 -16.40 12.54
CA GLY A 115 9.87 -15.86 11.83
C GLY A 115 9.68 -14.36 12.09
N PHE A 116 9.78 -13.95 13.37
CA PHE A 116 9.75 -12.55 13.76
C PHE A 116 10.87 -11.75 13.05
N ALA A 117 12.12 -12.20 13.18
CA ALA A 117 13.27 -11.53 12.58
C ALA A 117 13.15 -11.41 11.04
N THR A 118 12.65 -12.45 10.37
CA THR A 118 12.46 -12.45 8.91
C THR A 118 11.50 -11.36 8.44
N VAL A 119 10.40 -11.14 9.17
CA VAL A 119 9.40 -10.12 8.82
C VAL A 119 9.91 -8.72 9.15
N VAL A 120 10.61 -8.55 10.27
CA VAL A 120 11.26 -7.28 10.62
C VAL A 120 12.34 -6.92 9.59
N ASP A 121 13.18 -7.87 9.22
CA ASP A 121 14.23 -7.67 8.22
C ASP A 121 13.67 -7.26 6.85
N LEU A 122 12.61 -7.94 6.38
CA LEU A 122 11.99 -7.59 5.12
C LEU A 122 11.30 -6.23 5.16
N ASN A 123 10.46 -5.98 6.17
CA ASN A 123 9.61 -4.79 6.17
C ASN A 123 10.35 -3.55 6.68
N LEU A 124 11.07 -3.64 7.81
CA LEU A 124 11.74 -2.47 8.42
C LEU A 124 13.10 -2.22 7.79
N ASN A 125 14.02 -3.20 7.86
CA ASN A 125 15.36 -3.02 7.32
C ASN A 125 15.33 -2.82 5.80
N GLY A 126 14.49 -3.60 5.08
CA GLY A 126 14.33 -3.43 3.63
C GLY A 126 13.81 -2.05 3.24
N THR A 127 12.86 -1.49 3.99
CA THR A 127 12.39 -0.10 3.76
C THR A 127 13.49 0.92 4.04
N PHE A 128 14.25 0.75 5.13
CA PHE A 128 15.38 1.63 5.43
C PHE A 128 16.46 1.57 4.34
N ASN A 129 16.81 0.37 3.87
CA ASN A 129 17.79 0.19 2.78
C ASN A 129 17.38 0.97 1.52
N MET A 130 16.10 0.92 1.15
CA MET A 130 15.60 1.65 -0.02
C MET A 130 15.58 3.17 0.20
N CYS A 131 15.19 3.65 1.39
CA CYS A 131 15.27 5.06 1.74
C CYS A 131 16.72 5.57 1.67
N LYS A 132 17.66 4.82 2.27
CA LYS A 132 19.08 5.15 2.28
C LYS A 132 19.68 5.14 0.88
N ALA A 133 19.34 4.13 0.08
CA ALA A 133 19.79 4.05 -1.32
C ALA A 133 19.28 5.24 -2.16
N ALA A 134 18.02 5.64 -1.99
CA ALA A 134 17.47 6.80 -2.68
C ALA A 134 18.16 8.10 -2.26
N PHE A 135 18.46 8.25 -0.96
CA PHE A 135 19.21 9.36 -0.42
C PHE A 135 20.64 9.42 -1.02
N ASP A 136 21.40 8.33 -0.87
CA ASP A 136 22.80 8.28 -1.30
C ASP A 136 22.97 8.36 -2.83
N GLY A 137 22.04 7.77 -3.57
CA GLY A 137 22.14 7.68 -5.03
C GLY A 137 21.59 8.89 -5.78
N TYR A 138 20.76 9.73 -5.17
CA TYR A 138 20.20 10.91 -5.84
C TYR A 138 19.55 11.96 -4.91
N MET A 139 18.59 11.56 -4.06
CA MET A 139 17.71 12.53 -3.38
C MET A 139 18.45 13.41 -2.37
N GLY A 140 19.55 12.94 -1.79
CA GLY A 140 20.34 13.71 -0.83
C GLY A 140 20.87 15.03 -1.38
N GLU A 141 21.12 15.12 -2.69
CA GLU A 141 21.59 16.33 -3.36
C GLU A 141 20.49 17.08 -4.12
N HIS A 142 19.37 16.40 -4.47
CA HIS A 142 18.40 16.94 -5.41
C HIS A 142 16.98 17.09 -4.83
N GLY A 143 16.77 16.64 -3.60
CA GLY A 143 15.43 16.59 -3.01
C GLY A 143 14.58 15.45 -3.54
N GLY A 144 13.34 15.36 -3.05
CA GLY A 144 12.41 14.33 -3.49
C GLY A 144 11.25 14.07 -2.53
N SER A 145 10.48 13.03 -2.83
CA SER A 145 9.37 12.61 -1.97
C SER A 145 9.35 11.10 -1.78
N ILE A 146 9.26 10.66 -0.55
CA ILE A 146 9.21 9.25 -0.16
C ILE A 146 7.88 8.95 0.51
N VAL A 147 7.21 7.88 0.07
CA VAL A 147 6.02 7.34 0.73
C VAL A 147 6.26 5.89 1.11
N ASN A 148 6.11 5.59 2.39
CA ASN A 148 6.23 4.25 2.96
C ASN A 148 4.83 3.66 3.18
N ILE A 149 4.52 2.53 2.54
CA ILE A 149 3.29 1.80 2.82
C ILE A 149 3.49 1.01 4.11
N VAL A 150 2.67 1.29 5.09
CA VAL A 150 2.66 0.58 6.37
C VAL A 150 1.36 -0.21 6.53
N ALA A 151 0.84 -0.34 7.72
CA ALA A 151 -0.50 -0.85 8.01
C ALA A 151 -1.06 -0.05 9.17
N GLU A 152 -2.37 -0.01 9.31
CA GLU A 152 -2.94 0.54 10.52
C GLU A 152 -2.68 -0.43 11.68
N CYS A 153 -1.78 -0.04 12.57
CA CYS A 153 -1.34 -0.86 13.70
C CYS A 153 -1.28 -0.07 15.02
N ARG A 154 -1.96 1.07 15.08
CA ARG A 154 -1.94 2.00 16.22
C ARG A 154 -2.36 1.33 17.53
N ASN A 155 -3.33 0.46 17.48
CA ASN A 155 -3.89 -0.26 18.64
C ASN A 155 -3.35 -1.68 18.77
N GLY A 156 -2.16 -1.95 18.21
CA GLY A 156 -1.58 -3.29 18.09
C GLY A 156 -1.98 -4.00 16.81
N PHE A 157 -1.42 -5.19 16.60
CA PHE A 157 -1.72 -6.00 15.41
C PHE A 157 -1.84 -7.48 15.83
N PRO A 158 -2.97 -7.88 16.42
CA PRO A 158 -3.17 -9.24 16.92
C PRO A 158 -2.86 -10.30 15.86
N ARG A 159 -2.23 -11.40 16.27
CA ARG A 159 -1.75 -12.51 15.41
C ARG A 159 -0.69 -12.12 14.37
N MET A 160 -0.19 -10.88 14.39
CA MET A 160 0.89 -10.39 13.51
C MET A 160 1.85 -9.45 14.24
N VAL A 161 2.29 -9.83 15.45
CA VAL A 161 3.18 -9.02 16.30
C VAL A 161 4.46 -8.56 15.59
N HIS A 162 5.03 -9.40 14.72
CA HIS A 162 6.20 -9.05 13.89
C HIS A 162 5.90 -7.92 12.92
N THR A 163 4.73 -7.95 12.28
CA THR A 163 4.29 -6.89 11.35
C THR A 163 3.99 -5.61 12.10
N GLY A 164 3.26 -5.68 13.22
CA GLY A 164 2.98 -4.53 14.07
C GLY A 164 4.26 -3.84 14.53
N ALA A 165 5.24 -4.60 15.01
CA ALA A 165 6.55 -4.07 15.41
C ALA A 165 7.29 -3.40 14.24
N ALA A 166 7.39 -4.08 13.09
CA ALA A 166 8.08 -3.56 11.92
C ALA A 166 7.42 -2.27 11.37
N ARG A 167 6.09 -2.26 11.23
CA ARG A 167 5.34 -1.11 10.68
C ARG A 167 5.36 0.09 11.64
N SER A 168 5.25 -0.14 12.95
CA SER A 168 5.45 0.92 13.95
C SER A 168 6.85 1.50 13.90
N GLY A 169 7.87 0.66 13.68
CA GLY A 169 9.25 1.09 13.43
C GLY A 169 9.37 1.98 12.19
N ILE A 170 8.71 1.63 11.09
CA ILE A 170 8.70 2.46 9.87
C ILE A 170 8.01 3.80 10.12
N ILE A 171 6.90 3.83 10.86
CA ILE A 171 6.19 5.08 11.19
C ILE A 171 7.11 6.02 11.98
N ASN A 172 7.85 5.50 12.98
CA ASN A 172 8.80 6.29 13.74
C ASN A 172 9.99 6.74 12.87
N MET A 173 10.57 5.82 12.10
CA MET A 173 11.64 6.12 11.15
C MET A 173 11.23 7.22 10.16
N THR A 174 10.01 7.18 9.63
CA THR A 174 9.47 8.19 8.71
C THR A 174 9.51 9.60 9.33
N LYS A 175 9.10 9.73 10.59
CA LYS A 175 9.15 11.01 11.32
C LYS A 175 10.58 11.50 11.49
N THR A 176 11.50 10.60 11.85
CA THR A 176 12.92 10.92 12.00
C THR A 176 13.52 11.41 10.69
N LEU A 177 13.34 10.65 9.60
CA LEU A 177 13.86 11.02 8.29
C LEU A 177 13.24 12.33 7.75
N ALA A 178 11.96 12.58 8.03
CA ALA A 178 11.32 13.85 7.65
C ALA A 178 11.97 15.06 8.31
N VAL A 179 12.38 14.92 9.58
CA VAL A 179 13.06 15.99 10.34
C VAL A 179 14.52 16.15 9.92
N GLU A 180 15.22 15.04 9.69
CA GLU A 180 16.65 15.09 9.35
C GLU A 180 16.90 15.50 7.89
N TRP A 181 16.10 14.99 6.95
CA TRP A 181 16.32 15.21 5.51
C TRP A 181 15.52 16.37 4.92
N GLY A 182 14.46 16.81 5.62
CA GLY A 182 13.63 17.93 5.15
C GLY A 182 14.41 19.24 5.01
N PRO A 183 15.02 19.77 6.12
CA PRO A 183 15.63 21.09 6.13
C PRO A 183 16.85 21.24 5.21
N TYR A 184 17.64 20.17 5.08
CA TYR A 184 18.94 20.25 4.39
C TYR A 184 18.91 19.67 2.99
N ASN A 185 18.01 18.72 2.73
CA ASN A 185 18.00 17.96 1.49
C ASN A 185 16.70 18.15 0.70
N GLY A 186 15.70 18.85 1.24
CA GLY A 186 14.43 19.07 0.56
C GLY A 186 13.61 17.77 0.32
N ILE A 187 13.78 16.76 1.19
CA ILE A 187 13.11 15.48 1.06
C ILE A 187 11.90 15.44 2.01
N ARG A 188 10.72 15.16 1.47
CA ARG A 188 9.53 14.85 2.27
C ARG A 188 9.41 13.33 2.44
N VAL A 189 9.13 12.88 3.66
CA VAL A 189 8.95 11.45 3.95
C VAL A 189 7.65 11.25 4.71
N ASN A 190 6.74 10.44 4.16
CA ASN A 190 5.42 10.19 4.73
C ASN A 190 5.07 8.69 4.72
N CYS A 191 4.07 8.30 5.50
CA CYS A 191 3.47 6.97 5.47
C CYS A 191 2.03 7.03 4.96
N VAL A 192 1.61 5.96 4.30
CA VAL A 192 0.20 5.59 4.12
C VAL A 192 -0.04 4.30 4.90
N ALA A 193 -1.05 4.30 5.75
CA ALA A 193 -1.47 3.16 6.56
C ALA A 193 -2.82 2.61 6.04
N PRO A 194 -2.80 1.62 5.14
CA PRO A 194 -4.01 0.97 4.68
C PRO A 194 -4.73 0.23 5.81
N GLY A 195 -6.06 0.27 5.80
CA GLY A 195 -6.90 -0.72 6.44
C GLY A 195 -6.92 -2.03 5.66
N THR A 196 -8.01 -2.76 5.72
CA THR A 196 -8.16 -3.97 4.91
C THR A 196 -8.53 -3.60 3.48
N ILE A 197 -7.63 -3.95 2.57
CA ILE A 197 -7.74 -3.64 1.14
C ILE A 197 -7.95 -4.94 0.36
N VAL A 198 -8.98 -4.97 -0.46
CA VAL A 198 -9.16 -6.09 -1.40
C VAL A 198 -8.08 -6.00 -2.47
N SER A 199 -7.16 -6.95 -2.42
CA SER A 199 -6.01 -6.98 -3.32
C SER A 199 -5.62 -8.41 -3.66
N SER A 200 -4.80 -8.57 -4.69
CA SER A 200 -4.23 -9.89 -5.04
C SER A 200 -3.41 -10.52 -3.90
N GLY A 201 -2.97 -9.72 -2.93
CA GLY A 201 -2.29 -10.19 -1.72
C GLY A 201 -3.15 -11.07 -0.84
N MET A 202 -4.48 -10.92 -0.88
CA MET A 202 -5.41 -11.77 -0.11
C MET A 202 -5.35 -13.24 -0.53
N LYS A 203 -5.00 -13.54 -1.78
CA LYS A 203 -4.81 -14.91 -2.28
C LYS A 203 -3.69 -15.69 -1.58
N ASN A 204 -2.80 -15.00 -0.88
CA ASN A 204 -1.70 -15.62 -0.15
C ASN A 204 -2.11 -16.11 1.26
N TYR A 205 -3.33 -15.82 1.70
CA TYR A 205 -3.84 -16.27 2.99
C TYR A 205 -4.75 -17.50 2.81
N PRO A 206 -4.78 -18.42 3.80
CA PRO A 206 -5.76 -19.51 3.82
C PRO A 206 -7.20 -18.97 3.75
N GLU A 207 -8.10 -19.73 3.13
CA GLU A 207 -9.51 -19.33 2.96
C GLU A 207 -10.18 -19.01 4.31
N SER A 208 -9.89 -19.79 5.35
CA SER A 208 -10.36 -19.55 6.72
C SER A 208 -9.91 -18.20 7.30
N VAL A 209 -8.75 -17.70 6.85
CA VAL A 209 -8.23 -16.39 7.26
C VAL A 209 -8.92 -15.28 6.50
N VAL A 210 -9.12 -15.47 5.21
CA VAL A 210 -9.88 -14.54 4.37
C VAL A 210 -11.32 -14.43 4.92
N GLU A 211 -11.91 -15.52 5.34
CA GLU A 211 -13.24 -15.55 5.98
C GLU A 211 -13.27 -14.76 7.30
N VAL A 212 -12.28 -14.97 8.20
CA VAL A 212 -12.18 -14.20 9.46
C VAL A 212 -11.94 -12.73 9.18
N VAL A 213 -11.06 -12.40 8.26
CA VAL A 213 -10.81 -11.00 7.87
C VAL A 213 -12.10 -10.40 7.32
N SER A 214 -12.81 -11.11 6.44
CA SER A 214 -14.07 -10.64 5.86
C SER A 214 -15.18 -10.43 6.89
N THR A 215 -15.16 -11.12 8.01
CA THR A 215 -16.14 -10.94 9.09
C THR A 215 -15.80 -9.81 10.05
N THR A 216 -14.55 -9.35 10.09
CA THR A 216 -14.13 -8.24 10.96
C THR A 216 -14.23 -6.87 10.29
N ASP A 217 -14.24 -6.80 9.00
CA ASP A 217 -14.23 -5.51 8.28
C ASP A 217 -15.61 -4.86 8.11
N TRP A 218 -16.71 -5.60 8.28
CA TRP A 218 -18.02 -4.97 8.39
C TRP A 218 -18.14 -4.05 9.62
N MET A 219 -17.18 -4.13 10.55
CA MET A 219 -17.04 -3.21 11.67
C MET A 219 -16.34 -1.89 11.29
N SER A 220 -15.85 -1.74 10.05
CA SER A 220 -15.37 -0.45 9.58
C SER A 220 -16.52 0.54 9.44
N PRO A 221 -16.38 1.78 9.94
CA PRO A 221 -17.38 2.82 9.76
C PRO A 221 -17.78 3.07 8.31
N SER A 222 -16.89 2.77 7.35
CA SER A 222 -17.21 2.87 5.92
C SER A 222 -18.16 1.77 5.43
N GLY A 223 -18.38 0.69 6.20
CA GLY A 223 -19.22 -0.44 5.84
C GLY A 223 -18.69 -1.28 4.67
N ARG A 224 -17.44 -1.12 4.26
CA ARG A 224 -16.82 -1.83 3.15
C ARG A 224 -15.30 -1.93 3.29
N TYR A 225 -14.70 -2.79 2.49
CA TYR A 225 -13.25 -2.81 2.28
C TYR A 225 -12.76 -1.62 1.43
N GLY A 226 -11.49 -1.26 1.62
CA GLY A 226 -10.83 -0.31 0.73
C GLY A 226 -10.40 -0.97 -0.59
N THR A 227 -10.18 -0.14 -1.59
CA THR A 227 -9.66 -0.53 -2.90
C THR A 227 -8.17 -0.21 -3.03
N GLU A 228 -7.48 -0.90 -3.92
CA GLU A 228 -6.09 -0.56 -4.28
C GLU A 228 -5.97 0.86 -4.83
N SER A 229 -7.01 1.33 -5.55
CA SER A 229 -7.06 2.68 -6.12
C SER A 229 -7.15 3.77 -5.05
N GLU A 230 -7.86 3.54 -3.94
CA GLU A 230 -7.92 4.48 -2.81
C GLU A 230 -6.57 4.65 -2.13
N ILE A 231 -5.80 3.57 -2.04
CA ILE A 231 -4.42 3.65 -1.55
C ILE A 231 -3.52 4.35 -2.57
N ALA A 232 -3.65 4.02 -3.86
CA ALA A 232 -2.86 4.66 -4.92
C ALA A 232 -3.11 6.17 -4.98
N ALA A 233 -4.36 6.61 -4.88
CA ALA A 233 -4.71 8.03 -4.84
C ALA A 233 -4.08 8.75 -3.64
N SER A 234 -4.08 8.13 -2.46
CA SER A 234 -3.45 8.69 -1.26
C SER A 234 -1.92 8.82 -1.41
N VAL A 235 -1.28 7.83 -2.03
CA VAL A 235 0.15 7.87 -2.36
C VAL A 235 0.44 8.98 -3.35
N VAL A 236 -0.31 9.08 -4.44
CA VAL A 236 -0.17 10.13 -5.46
C VAL A 236 -0.32 11.52 -4.82
N PHE A 237 -1.31 11.73 -3.95
CA PHE A 237 -1.47 12.98 -3.22
C PHE A 237 -0.21 13.33 -2.42
N LEU A 238 0.30 12.40 -1.60
CA LEU A 238 1.48 12.64 -0.76
C LEU A 238 2.77 12.85 -1.57
N LEU A 239 2.90 12.24 -2.73
CA LEU A 239 4.04 12.48 -3.62
C LEU A 239 3.93 13.81 -4.36
N SER A 240 2.72 14.29 -4.63
CA SER A 240 2.45 15.48 -5.45
C SER A 240 2.86 16.79 -4.77
N PRO A 241 2.97 17.89 -5.53
CA PRO A 241 3.16 19.23 -4.98
C PRO A 241 2.04 19.70 -4.05
N ALA A 242 0.83 19.12 -4.14
CA ALA A 242 -0.29 19.44 -3.25
C ALA A 242 0.03 19.10 -1.77
N ALA A 243 0.95 18.16 -1.53
CA ALA A 243 1.44 17.78 -0.21
C ALA A 243 2.78 18.45 0.16
N SER A 244 3.14 19.58 -0.46
CA SER A 244 4.45 20.24 -0.25
C SER A 244 4.72 20.63 1.21
N TYR A 245 3.67 20.86 2.01
CA TYR A 245 3.78 21.19 3.44
C TYR A 245 3.46 20.00 4.36
N ILE A 246 3.44 18.77 3.83
CA ILE A 246 3.16 17.54 4.56
C ILE A 246 4.42 16.68 4.57
N SER A 247 5.04 16.50 5.76
CA SER A 247 6.17 15.62 5.98
C SER A 247 6.10 14.99 7.37
N GLY A 248 6.42 13.71 7.50
CA GLY A 248 6.35 12.94 8.76
C GLY A 248 4.97 12.41 9.12
N VAL A 249 3.95 12.55 8.25
CA VAL A 249 2.60 12.08 8.55
C VAL A 249 2.49 10.56 8.39
N ASN A 250 1.65 9.94 9.22
CA ASN A 250 1.08 8.61 8.97
C ASN A 250 -0.39 8.78 8.61
N LEU A 251 -0.69 8.75 7.31
CA LEU A 251 -2.04 8.91 6.77
C LEU A 251 -2.78 7.57 6.82
N ALA A 252 -3.75 7.46 7.72
CA ALA A 252 -4.65 6.31 7.74
C ALA A 252 -5.62 6.37 6.55
N VAL A 253 -5.70 5.28 5.79
CA VAL A 253 -6.62 5.07 4.67
C VAL A 253 -7.33 3.76 4.90
N ASP A 254 -8.26 3.76 5.85
CA ASP A 254 -8.77 2.57 6.52
C ASP A 254 -10.29 2.57 6.73
N GLY A 255 -10.99 3.52 6.12
CA GLY A 255 -12.44 3.67 6.28
C GLY A 255 -12.88 3.97 7.72
N GLY A 256 -11.96 4.46 8.57
CA GLY A 256 -12.21 4.75 9.99
C GLY A 256 -12.08 3.54 10.91
N SER A 257 -11.64 2.38 10.42
CA SER A 257 -11.56 1.14 11.22
C SER A 257 -10.65 1.27 12.46
N SER A 258 -9.59 2.07 12.37
CA SER A 258 -8.69 2.32 13.50
C SER A 258 -9.30 3.17 14.63
N LEU A 259 -10.40 3.84 14.36
CA LEU A 259 -11.10 4.72 15.31
C LEU A 259 -12.24 3.98 16.04
N SER A 260 -12.73 2.88 15.47
CA SER A 260 -13.80 2.09 16.06
C SER A 260 -13.27 1.29 17.26
N LYS A 261 -13.79 1.55 18.43
CA LYS A 261 -13.48 0.81 19.68
C LYS A 261 -14.41 -0.38 19.90
N GLY A 262 -14.96 -1.00 18.86
CA GLY A 262 -16.08 -1.92 19.00
C GLY A 262 -17.32 -1.16 19.50
N PHE A 263 -18.46 -1.50 18.97
CA PHE A 263 -19.71 -0.89 19.46
C PHE A 263 -20.09 -1.53 20.79
N PRO A 264 -20.69 -0.77 21.74
CA PRO A 264 -21.28 -1.36 22.93
C PRO A 264 -22.26 -2.48 22.52
N GLU A 265 -22.22 -3.60 23.22
CA GLU A 265 -23.22 -4.66 23.03
C GLU A 265 -24.62 -4.06 23.23
N GLY A 266 -25.46 -4.18 22.22
CA GLY A 266 -26.88 -3.82 22.30
C GLY A 266 -27.35 -2.60 21.49
N GLU A 267 -26.48 -1.83 20.86
CA GLU A 267 -26.91 -0.81 19.89
C GLU A 267 -26.91 -1.43 18.48
N GLU A 268 -28.08 -1.58 17.90
CA GLU A 268 -28.23 -1.82 16.47
C GLU A 268 -27.76 -0.56 15.74
N LEU A 269 -26.49 -0.52 15.40
CA LEU A 269 -26.08 0.39 14.33
C LEU A 269 -26.74 -0.12 13.07
N ALA A 270 -27.63 0.68 12.55
CA ALA A 270 -28.24 0.46 11.26
C ALA A 270 -27.15 0.57 10.18
N PHE A 271 -26.35 -0.51 10.02
CA PHE A 271 -25.60 -0.69 8.81
C PHE A 271 -26.61 -0.72 7.67
N ASN A 272 -26.40 0.14 6.69
CA ASN A 272 -27.21 0.06 5.48
C ASN A 272 -26.95 -1.30 4.83
N PRO A 273 -27.88 -2.29 4.92
CA PRO A 273 -27.68 -3.62 4.37
C PRO A 273 -27.66 -3.63 2.84
N GLU A 274 -28.03 -2.50 2.21
CA GLU A 274 -28.10 -2.33 0.76
C GLU A 274 -26.81 -1.73 0.17
N GLY A 275 -25.75 -1.55 0.98
CA GLY A 275 -24.46 -1.06 0.54
C GLY A 275 -23.94 0.16 1.31
N SER A 276 -22.66 0.45 1.21
CA SER A 276 -22.06 1.62 1.83
C SER A 276 -22.50 2.91 1.15
N LEU A 277 -22.90 3.91 1.96
CA LEU A 277 -23.13 5.27 1.46
C LEU A 277 -21.83 5.96 1.02
N MET A 278 -20.66 5.40 1.36
CA MET A 278 -19.38 5.88 0.91
C MET A 278 -18.99 5.21 -0.40
N PRO A 279 -19.07 5.91 -1.53
CA PRO A 279 -18.68 5.33 -2.82
C PRO A 279 -17.20 4.98 -2.84
N ALA A 280 -16.87 3.84 -3.42
CA ALA A 280 -15.48 3.44 -3.61
C ALA A 280 -14.88 4.15 -4.83
N TYR A 281 -13.62 4.59 -4.74
CA TYR A 281 -12.85 4.98 -5.90
C TYR A 281 -12.22 3.75 -6.54
N VAL A 282 -12.52 3.52 -7.80
CA VAL A 282 -11.94 2.45 -8.62
C VAL A 282 -11.43 3.07 -9.91
N GLY A 283 -10.11 3.16 -10.05
CA GLY A 283 -9.46 3.69 -11.26
C GLY A 283 -9.41 2.69 -12.41
N TRP A 284 -9.67 1.41 -12.15
CA TRP A 284 -9.66 0.37 -13.16
C TRP A 284 -10.93 0.39 -14.02
N PRO A 285 -10.81 0.19 -15.35
CA PRO A 285 -11.98 0.12 -16.22
C PRO A 285 -12.90 -1.04 -15.85
N GLU A 286 -14.21 -0.83 -15.92
CA GLU A 286 -15.21 -1.88 -15.76
C GLU A 286 -15.02 -3.00 -16.79
N GLY A 287 -15.33 -4.25 -16.42
CA GLY A 287 -15.40 -5.41 -17.30
C GLY A 287 -14.08 -6.14 -17.54
N LYS A 288 -12.97 -5.81 -16.88
CA LYS A 288 -11.80 -6.69 -16.86
C LYS A 288 -11.93 -7.69 -15.73
N ASP A 289 -11.71 -8.98 -16.02
CA ASP A 289 -11.55 -10.10 -15.08
C ASP A 289 -10.29 -9.93 -14.22
N ASN A 290 -10.24 -8.88 -13.52
CA ASN A 290 -9.18 -8.40 -12.72
C ASN A 290 -9.65 -8.56 -11.29
N VAL A 291 -8.81 -8.95 -10.42
CA VAL A 291 -8.99 -8.96 -8.96
C VAL A 291 -9.49 -7.58 -8.47
N HIS A 292 -9.37 -6.57 -9.32
CA HIS A 292 -9.74 -5.18 -9.15
C HIS A 292 -11.16 -4.83 -9.62
N ASN A 293 -11.86 -5.72 -10.33
CA ASN A 293 -13.29 -5.58 -10.59
C ASN A 293 -14.05 -5.99 -9.34
N LEU A 294 -14.07 -5.08 -8.41
CA LEU A 294 -14.74 -5.26 -7.15
C LEU A 294 -16.24 -5.11 -7.31
N LYS A 295 -16.89 -6.16 -7.79
CA LYS A 295 -18.29 -6.44 -7.39
C LYS A 295 -18.41 -6.72 -5.88
N HIS A 296 -17.34 -6.53 -5.13
CA HIS A 296 -17.21 -6.82 -3.70
C HIS A 296 -17.41 -5.60 -2.81
N VAL A 297 -17.88 -4.52 -3.39
CA VAL A 297 -18.50 -3.44 -2.62
C VAL A 297 -19.85 -3.90 -2.06
N ASP A 298 -20.43 -4.92 -2.66
CA ASP A 298 -21.59 -5.62 -2.10
C ASP A 298 -21.12 -6.47 -0.90
N ALA A 299 -21.73 -6.27 0.25
CA ALA A 299 -21.48 -7.08 1.43
C ALA A 299 -21.46 -8.57 1.04
N PRO A 300 -20.46 -9.36 1.52
CA PRO A 300 -20.40 -10.76 1.16
C PRO A 300 -21.76 -11.41 1.44
N PRO A 301 -22.32 -12.23 0.54
CA PRO A 301 -23.63 -12.87 0.73
C PRO A 301 -23.77 -13.63 2.04
N LYS A 302 -22.65 -14.04 2.65
CA LYS A 302 -22.57 -14.74 3.93
C LYS A 302 -22.77 -13.85 5.17
N ILE A 303 -22.73 -12.54 5.07
CA ILE A 303 -22.98 -11.67 6.25
C ILE A 303 -24.42 -11.83 6.75
N ASN A 304 -25.38 -11.90 5.86
CA ASN A 304 -26.76 -12.13 6.25
C ASN A 304 -26.95 -13.50 6.93
N GLU A 305 -26.26 -14.55 6.45
CA GLU A 305 -26.26 -15.86 7.10
C GLU A 305 -25.59 -15.85 8.48
N LEU A 306 -24.54 -15.07 8.66
CA LEU A 306 -23.85 -14.92 9.93
C LEU A 306 -24.63 -14.07 10.92
N LEU A 307 -25.26 -12.99 10.47
CA LEU A 307 -26.20 -12.21 11.27
C LEU A 307 -27.41 -13.02 11.71
N ASP A 308 -27.95 -13.87 10.84
CA ASP A 308 -29.03 -14.78 11.16
C ASP A 308 -28.61 -15.90 12.14
N LYS A 309 -27.38 -16.42 12.01
CA LYS A 309 -26.81 -17.33 13.02
C LYS A 309 -26.60 -16.66 14.36
N TYR A 310 -26.12 -15.42 14.39
CA TYR A 310 -25.91 -14.65 15.61
C TYR A 310 -27.24 -14.29 16.30
N LYS A 311 -28.26 -13.90 15.52
CA LYS A 311 -29.61 -13.68 16.04
C LYS A 311 -30.23 -14.95 16.61
N LYS A 312 -30.02 -16.10 15.98
CA LYS A 312 -30.52 -17.40 16.45
C LYS A 312 -29.77 -17.98 17.66
N SER A 313 -28.53 -17.54 17.91
CA SER A 313 -27.76 -17.99 19.09
C SER A 313 -28.06 -17.20 20.37
N LYS A 314 -28.80 -16.09 20.26
CA LYS A 314 -29.26 -15.26 21.38
C LYS A 314 -30.75 -15.47 21.76
N LEU A 315 -31.45 -16.37 21.08
CA LEU A 315 -32.76 -16.90 21.46
C LEU A 315 -32.63 -18.30 22.07
#